data_d476694ba03db4133a7bac42e1a9abd5
#
_entry.id   d476694ba03db4133a7bac42e1a9abd5
#
_cell.length_a   1.000
_cell.length_b   1.000
_cell.length_c   1.000
_cell.angle_alpha   90.00
_cell.angle_beta   90.00
_cell.angle_gamma   90.00
#
_symmetry.space_group_name_H-M   'P 1'
#
loop_
_entity.id
_entity.type
_entity.pdbx_description
1 polymer ?
#
loop_
_entity_poly.entity_id
_entity_poly.type
_entity_poly.pdbx_seq_one_letter_code
_entity_poly.pdbx_strand_id
1 'polypeptide(L)'
;MALYRAMMADWREAFKNPDLPFYLVQIAGVAWAGEGADYWRGVRDAQQALMNEEKNVYMTVSYDLSEPDNIHPAKKQPMGERLAAAALANTYGKDVNWRCPTVSSVEIVEDKLILNCDHVSSWHTCDGGEIEGFFFVDRNGKREKASLTARGTSLVCDISENTSAEYIEYSVLNYSYTNLLNEHNLPLTPFKSKF
;
A
#
# COMPACT_ATOMS: atom_id res chain seq x y z
N MET A 1 -4.16 -16.28 -3.03
CA MET A 1 -5.54 -16.10 -3.56
C MET A 1 -6.45 -17.29 -3.24
N ALA A 2 -6.21 -18.51 -3.75
CA ALA A 2 -7.13 -19.65 -3.59
C ALA A 2 -7.52 -19.95 -2.14
N LEU A 3 -6.57 -19.96 -1.20
CA LEU A 3 -6.84 -20.20 0.23
C LEU A 3 -7.75 -19.13 0.86
N TYR A 4 -7.55 -17.87 0.53
CA TYR A 4 -8.42 -16.79 1.02
C TYR A 4 -9.86 -16.96 0.50
N ARG A 5 -10.01 -17.28 -0.80
CA ARG A 5 -11.34 -17.52 -1.37
C ARG A 5 -12.05 -18.70 -0.73
N ALA A 6 -11.34 -19.81 -0.52
CA ALA A 6 -11.89 -20.98 0.17
C ALA A 6 -12.35 -20.63 1.60
N MET A 7 -11.49 -19.97 2.36
CA MET A 7 -11.82 -19.52 3.72
C MET A 7 -13.06 -18.60 3.73
N MET A 8 -13.12 -17.62 2.83
CA MET A 8 -14.27 -16.70 2.75
C MET A 8 -15.55 -17.44 2.38
N ALA A 9 -15.48 -18.40 1.46
CA ALA A 9 -16.62 -19.22 1.07
C ALA A 9 -17.15 -20.04 2.27
N ASP A 10 -16.27 -20.74 2.98
CA ASP A 10 -16.62 -21.51 4.16
C ASP A 10 -17.27 -20.64 5.25
N TRP A 11 -16.74 -19.48 5.49
CA TRP A 11 -17.31 -18.56 6.49
C TRP A 11 -18.65 -18.00 6.07
N ARG A 12 -18.81 -17.63 4.80
CA ARG A 12 -20.11 -17.17 4.24
C ARG A 12 -21.18 -18.25 4.37
N GLU A 13 -20.82 -19.52 4.13
CA GLU A 13 -21.70 -20.68 4.32
C GLU A 13 -22.02 -20.88 5.80
N ALA A 14 -20.99 -20.93 6.67
CA ALA A 14 -21.16 -21.17 8.11
C ALA A 14 -22.04 -20.11 8.78
N PHE A 15 -21.87 -18.84 8.42
CA PHE A 15 -22.68 -17.72 8.92
C PHE A 15 -24.00 -17.53 8.15
N LYS A 16 -24.27 -18.34 7.13
CA LYS A 16 -25.45 -18.23 6.26
C LYS A 16 -25.64 -16.82 5.70
N ASN A 17 -24.54 -16.16 5.40
CA ASN A 17 -24.49 -14.81 4.86
C ASN A 17 -23.56 -14.75 3.64
N PRO A 18 -24.09 -14.84 2.41
CA PRO A 18 -23.29 -14.81 1.19
C PRO A 18 -22.58 -13.46 0.98
N ASP A 19 -23.07 -12.41 1.60
CA ASP A 19 -22.53 -11.05 1.53
C ASP A 19 -21.68 -10.68 2.75
N LEU A 20 -21.31 -11.65 3.60
CA LEU A 20 -20.48 -11.41 4.77
C LEU A 20 -19.22 -10.60 4.38
N PRO A 21 -19.01 -9.41 4.94
CA PRO A 21 -17.86 -8.58 4.62
C PRO A 21 -16.59 -9.10 5.32
N PHE A 22 -15.46 -8.99 4.63
CA PHE A 22 -14.14 -9.28 5.18
C PHE A 22 -13.29 -8.02 5.22
N TYR A 23 -12.70 -7.75 6.38
CA TYR A 23 -11.81 -6.64 6.62
C TYR A 23 -10.40 -7.16 6.84
N LEU A 24 -9.52 -6.94 5.87
CA LEU A 24 -8.16 -7.43 5.89
C LEU A 24 -7.21 -6.37 6.46
N VAL A 25 -6.27 -6.81 7.27
CA VAL A 25 -5.06 -6.03 7.55
C VAL A 25 -3.98 -6.51 6.60
N GLN A 26 -3.49 -5.65 5.73
CA GLN A 26 -2.33 -5.97 4.91
C GLN A 26 -1.15 -6.28 5.83
N ILE A 27 -0.47 -7.39 5.60
CA ILE A 27 0.64 -7.83 6.45
C ILE A 27 1.75 -6.76 6.50
N ALA A 28 2.23 -6.46 7.70
CA ALA A 28 3.30 -5.50 7.94
C ALA A 28 4.65 -5.98 7.36
N GLY A 29 5.54 -5.05 7.09
CA GLY A 29 6.92 -5.36 6.68
C GLY A 29 7.77 -5.83 7.87
N VAL A 30 8.82 -6.60 7.57
CA VAL A 30 9.82 -7.04 8.56
C VAL A 30 11.17 -7.30 7.87
N ALA A 31 12.28 -6.84 8.47
CA ALA A 31 13.58 -6.88 7.82
C ALA A 31 14.24 -8.27 7.81
N TRP A 32 14.01 -9.08 8.86
CA TRP A 32 14.66 -10.38 9.03
C TRP A 32 14.09 -11.52 8.16
N ALA A 33 13.06 -11.25 7.35
CA ALA A 33 12.45 -12.27 6.48
C ALA A 33 13.40 -12.81 5.37
N GLY A 34 14.67 -12.42 5.41
CA GLY A 34 15.73 -12.89 4.51
C GLY A 34 15.85 -12.09 3.22
N GLU A 35 17.07 -11.93 2.74
CA GLU A 35 17.34 -11.38 1.41
C GLU A 35 16.83 -12.37 0.35
N GLY A 36 16.05 -11.88 -0.63
CA GLY A 36 15.53 -12.67 -1.74
C GLY A 36 14.25 -13.47 -1.47
N ALA A 37 13.71 -13.43 -0.26
CA ALA A 37 12.44 -14.07 0.03
C ALA A 37 11.28 -13.08 -0.23
N ASP A 38 10.68 -13.14 -1.41
CA ASP A 38 9.49 -12.35 -1.77
C ASP A 38 8.19 -12.84 -1.08
N TYR A 39 8.31 -13.59 0.03
CA TYR A 39 7.15 -14.20 0.70
C TYR A 39 6.18 -13.14 1.22
N TRP A 40 6.67 -12.14 1.91
CA TRP A 40 5.83 -11.06 2.44
C TRP A 40 5.18 -10.25 1.34
N ARG A 41 5.92 -9.95 0.29
CA ARG A 41 5.39 -9.30 -0.89
C ARG A 41 4.25 -10.12 -1.51
N GLY A 42 4.47 -11.41 -1.77
CA GLY A 42 3.46 -12.29 -2.36
C GLY A 42 2.16 -12.34 -1.57
N VAL A 43 2.24 -12.27 -0.22
CA VAL A 43 1.06 -12.18 0.64
C VAL A 43 0.38 -10.82 0.49
N ARG A 44 1.13 -9.70 0.48
CA ARG A 44 0.56 -8.35 0.29
C ARG A 44 -0.10 -8.20 -1.08
N ASP A 45 0.55 -8.69 -2.14
CA ASP A 45 -0.01 -8.68 -3.50
C ASP A 45 -1.30 -9.49 -3.57
N ALA A 46 -1.36 -10.66 -2.91
CA ALA A 46 -2.56 -11.48 -2.85
C ALA A 46 -3.70 -10.80 -2.05
N GLN A 47 -3.38 -10.09 -0.96
CA GLN A 47 -4.36 -9.33 -0.19
C GLN A 47 -4.90 -8.15 -1.01
N GLN A 48 -4.03 -7.44 -1.73
CA GLN A 48 -4.44 -6.33 -2.62
C GLN A 48 -5.34 -6.84 -3.76
N ALA A 49 -4.96 -7.95 -4.39
CA ALA A 49 -5.77 -8.56 -5.44
C ALA A 49 -7.15 -9.00 -4.94
N LEU A 50 -7.24 -9.56 -3.71
CA LEU A 50 -8.53 -9.90 -3.09
C LEU A 50 -9.44 -8.68 -2.94
N MET A 51 -8.90 -7.56 -2.43
CA MET A 51 -9.68 -6.33 -2.29
C MET A 51 -10.20 -5.82 -3.65
N ASN A 52 -9.41 -6.00 -4.71
CA ASN A 52 -9.78 -5.50 -6.05
C ASN A 52 -10.75 -6.42 -6.79
N GLU A 53 -10.72 -7.73 -6.52
CA GLU A 53 -11.43 -8.75 -7.29
C GLU A 53 -12.68 -9.31 -6.58
N GLU A 54 -12.71 -9.28 -5.25
CA GLU A 54 -13.76 -9.92 -4.47
C GLU A 54 -14.75 -8.90 -3.90
N LYS A 55 -16.03 -9.23 -4.02
CA LYS A 55 -17.11 -8.43 -3.45
C LYS A 55 -17.07 -8.47 -1.92
N ASN A 56 -17.30 -7.33 -1.29
CA ASN A 56 -17.35 -7.17 0.16
C ASN A 56 -16.03 -7.56 0.86
N VAL A 57 -14.91 -7.32 0.20
CA VAL A 57 -13.57 -7.46 0.78
C VAL A 57 -12.92 -6.08 0.82
N TYR A 58 -12.47 -5.69 1.98
CA TYR A 58 -11.88 -4.39 2.26
C TYR A 58 -10.54 -4.59 2.93
N MET A 59 -9.57 -3.74 2.65
CA MET A 59 -8.22 -3.87 3.22
C MET A 59 -7.73 -2.53 3.73
N THR A 60 -7.03 -2.57 4.86
CA THR A 60 -6.26 -1.45 5.37
C THR A 60 -4.76 -1.76 5.33
N VAL A 61 -3.96 -0.77 4.98
CA VAL A 61 -2.50 -0.89 4.89
C VAL A 61 -1.88 -0.74 6.27
N SER A 62 -0.86 -1.54 6.57
CA SER A 62 -0.10 -1.49 7.82
C SER A 62 1.41 -1.28 7.63
N TYR A 63 1.86 -1.13 6.40
CA TYR A 63 3.28 -1.11 6.10
C TYR A 63 4.03 0.07 6.73
N ASP A 64 3.40 1.24 6.82
CA ASP A 64 3.91 2.44 7.49
C ASP A 64 4.06 2.28 9.02
N LEU A 65 3.40 1.28 9.60
CA LEU A 65 3.49 0.92 11.02
C LEU A 65 4.50 -0.19 11.28
N SER A 66 5.19 -0.66 10.23
CA SER A 66 6.16 -1.76 10.32
C SER A 66 7.36 -1.41 11.18
N GLU A 67 7.87 -2.42 11.85
CA GLU A 67 9.11 -2.35 12.64
C GLU A 67 10.11 -3.36 12.05
N PRO A 68 11.40 -3.01 11.90
CA PRO A 68 12.36 -3.87 11.21
C PRO A 68 12.53 -5.23 11.88
N ASP A 69 12.42 -5.29 13.20
CA ASP A 69 12.71 -6.47 14.01
C ASP A 69 11.46 -7.18 14.53
N ASN A 70 10.26 -6.65 14.23
CA ASN A 70 9.02 -7.13 14.85
C ASN A 70 7.90 -7.27 13.82
N ILE A 71 7.47 -8.52 13.56
CA ILE A 71 6.31 -8.80 12.70
C ILE A 71 4.97 -8.42 13.35
N HIS A 72 4.99 -8.05 14.63
CA HIS A 72 3.83 -7.61 15.39
C HIS A 72 3.99 -6.14 15.80
N PRO A 73 3.86 -5.18 14.87
CA PRO A 73 4.10 -3.77 15.15
C PRO A 73 3.37 -3.29 16.40
N ALA A 74 4.03 -2.54 17.25
CA ALA A 74 3.47 -2.10 18.54
C ALA A 74 2.34 -1.07 18.37
N LYS A 75 2.36 -0.28 17.30
CA LYS A 75 1.37 0.77 17.01
C LYS A 75 0.02 0.15 16.56
N LYS A 76 -0.76 -0.39 17.50
CA LYS A 76 -2.06 -1.05 17.21
C LYS A 76 -3.21 -0.07 17.03
N GLN A 77 -3.18 1.07 17.71
CA GLN A 77 -4.29 2.04 17.66
C GLN A 77 -4.55 2.56 16.24
N PRO A 78 -3.58 3.06 15.46
CA PRO A 78 -3.85 3.52 14.10
C PRO A 78 -4.44 2.41 13.21
N MET A 79 -4.01 1.16 13.41
CA MET A 79 -4.57 0.03 12.68
C MET A 79 -6.02 -0.24 13.03
N GLY A 80 -6.37 -0.20 14.32
CA GLY A 80 -7.75 -0.33 14.79
C GLY A 80 -8.65 0.78 14.24
N GLU A 81 -8.18 2.02 14.22
CA GLU A 81 -8.88 3.18 13.66
C GLU A 81 -9.14 3.01 12.16
N ARG A 82 -8.15 2.56 11.39
CA ARG A 82 -8.30 2.27 9.95
C ARG A 82 -9.32 1.16 9.69
N LEU A 83 -9.29 0.08 10.45
CA LEU A 83 -10.29 -1.00 10.35
C LEU A 83 -11.69 -0.52 10.72
N ALA A 84 -11.80 0.27 11.79
CA ALA A 84 -13.07 0.84 12.20
C ALA A 84 -13.64 1.78 11.13
N ALA A 85 -12.82 2.65 10.52
CA ALA A 85 -13.23 3.52 9.43
C ALA A 85 -13.74 2.70 8.22
N ALA A 86 -13.02 1.65 7.84
CA ALA A 86 -13.45 0.75 6.76
C ALA A 86 -14.81 0.09 7.08
N ALA A 87 -15.00 -0.40 8.30
CA ALA A 87 -16.26 -1.01 8.72
C ALA A 87 -17.40 0.02 8.78
N LEU A 88 -17.15 1.20 9.33
CA LEU A 88 -18.13 2.28 9.40
C LEU A 88 -18.63 2.67 8.00
N ALA A 89 -17.72 2.82 7.03
CA ALA A 89 -18.11 3.17 5.67
C ALA A 89 -18.88 2.03 4.98
N ASN A 90 -18.34 0.82 5.00
CA ASN A 90 -18.80 -0.25 4.11
C ASN A 90 -19.89 -1.16 4.72
N THR A 91 -19.95 -1.30 6.05
CA THR A 91 -21.02 -2.06 6.72
C THR A 91 -22.10 -1.15 7.28
N TYR A 92 -21.72 -0.02 7.84
CA TYR A 92 -22.66 0.85 8.54
C TYR A 92 -23.10 2.08 7.74
N GLY A 93 -22.59 2.24 6.48
CA GLY A 93 -23.00 3.31 5.56
C GLY A 93 -22.68 4.73 6.06
N LYS A 94 -21.65 4.87 6.87
CA LYS A 94 -21.22 6.19 7.38
C LYS A 94 -20.33 6.88 6.35
N ASP A 95 -20.46 8.19 6.26
CA ASP A 95 -19.58 9.03 5.44
C ASP A 95 -18.26 9.27 6.19
N VAL A 96 -17.31 8.36 5.98
CA VAL A 96 -15.95 8.42 6.56
C VAL A 96 -14.92 8.01 5.53
N ASN A 97 -13.78 8.68 5.53
CA ASN A 97 -12.66 8.33 4.67
C ASN A 97 -11.91 7.12 5.24
N TRP A 98 -11.82 6.06 4.46
CA TRP A 98 -11.19 4.80 4.87
C TRP A 98 -10.20 4.25 3.86
N ARG A 99 -10.30 4.67 2.59
CA ARG A 99 -9.45 4.14 1.52
C ARG A 99 -8.06 4.73 1.59
N CYS A 100 -7.07 3.86 1.66
CA CYS A 100 -5.69 4.27 1.46
C CYS A 100 -5.49 4.78 0.03
N PRO A 101 -4.67 5.83 -0.17
CA PRO A 101 -4.30 6.29 -1.50
C PRO A 101 -3.72 5.18 -2.35
N THR A 102 -4.00 5.23 -3.65
CA THR A 102 -3.46 4.30 -4.65
C THR A 102 -2.93 5.08 -5.84
N VAL A 103 -1.86 4.58 -6.48
CA VAL A 103 -1.40 5.12 -7.75
C VAL A 103 -2.34 4.63 -8.85
N SER A 104 -2.98 5.55 -9.55
CA SER A 104 -3.93 5.27 -10.64
C SER A 104 -3.27 5.28 -12.01
N SER A 105 -2.24 6.12 -12.21
CA SER A 105 -1.42 6.11 -13.43
C SER A 105 0.01 6.58 -13.14
N VAL A 106 0.92 6.12 -13.99
CA VAL A 106 2.32 6.57 -14.02
C VAL A 106 2.62 7.03 -15.43
N GLU A 107 3.11 8.24 -15.57
CA GLU A 107 3.39 8.85 -16.87
C GLU A 107 4.69 9.65 -16.84
N ILE A 108 5.34 9.76 -18.01
CA ILE A 108 6.51 10.59 -18.21
C ILE A 108 6.09 11.84 -18.99
N VAL A 109 6.37 13.00 -18.42
CA VAL A 109 6.19 14.28 -19.07
C VAL A 109 7.53 15.01 -19.04
N GLU A 110 8.13 15.18 -20.22
CA GLU A 110 9.49 15.72 -20.38
C GLU A 110 10.51 14.84 -19.62
N ASP A 111 11.16 15.39 -18.60
CA ASP A 111 12.16 14.73 -17.75
C ASP A 111 11.60 14.31 -16.36
N LYS A 112 10.28 14.33 -16.23
CA LYS A 112 9.61 14.02 -14.94
C LYS A 112 8.75 12.79 -15.03
N LEU A 113 8.85 11.94 -13.99
CA LEU A 113 7.91 10.88 -13.73
C LEU A 113 6.81 11.42 -12.81
N ILE A 114 5.57 11.29 -13.24
CA ILE A 114 4.38 11.74 -12.52
C ILE A 114 3.55 10.51 -12.11
N LEU A 115 3.31 10.37 -10.83
CA LEU A 115 2.42 9.36 -10.27
C LEU A 115 1.11 10.05 -9.89
N ASN A 116 0.07 9.80 -10.63
CA ASN A 116 -1.27 10.28 -10.30
C ASN A 116 -1.90 9.35 -9.27
N CYS A 117 -2.48 9.93 -8.23
CA CYS A 117 -2.99 9.17 -7.10
C CYS A 117 -4.48 9.44 -6.85
N ASP A 118 -5.21 8.38 -6.51
CA ASP A 118 -6.59 8.44 -6.07
C ASP A 118 -6.69 8.39 -4.54
N HIS A 119 -7.82 8.80 -4.00
CA HIS A 119 -8.14 8.81 -2.55
C HIS A 119 -7.20 9.68 -1.70
N VAL A 120 -6.80 10.80 -2.28
CA VAL A 120 -5.96 11.81 -1.63
C VAL A 120 -6.33 13.21 -2.13
N SER A 121 -6.30 14.19 -1.25
CA SER A 121 -6.40 15.62 -1.60
C SER A 121 -5.10 16.36 -1.30
N SER A 122 -4.36 15.90 -0.30
CA SER A 122 -3.04 16.43 0.05
C SER A 122 -2.15 15.37 0.72
N TRP A 123 -0.85 15.59 0.64
CA TRP A 123 0.16 14.70 1.21
C TRP A 123 0.92 15.38 2.34
N HIS A 124 1.33 14.59 3.31
CA HIS A 124 2.31 14.97 4.33
C HIS A 124 3.16 13.76 4.72
N THR A 125 4.29 14.01 5.36
CA THR A 125 5.13 12.97 5.95
C THR A 125 4.90 12.94 7.47
N CYS A 126 4.81 11.76 8.06
CA CYS A 126 4.51 11.61 9.50
C CYS A 126 5.61 12.14 10.41
N ASP A 127 6.82 12.38 9.88
CA ASP A 127 8.00 12.88 10.56
C ASP A 127 8.42 14.29 10.11
N GLY A 128 7.72 14.88 9.13
CA GLY A 128 8.04 16.19 8.55
C GLY A 128 9.31 16.20 7.67
N GLY A 129 9.89 15.03 7.40
CA GLY A 129 11.06 14.86 6.55
C GLY A 129 10.73 14.73 5.06
N GLU A 130 11.75 14.34 4.28
CA GLU A 130 11.56 13.99 2.87
C GLU A 130 10.70 12.73 2.72
N ILE A 131 10.06 12.58 1.54
CA ILE A 131 9.28 11.39 1.22
C ILE A 131 10.21 10.18 1.07
N GLU A 132 9.93 9.10 1.80
CA GLU A 132 10.74 7.90 1.87
C GLU A 132 9.98 6.66 1.35
N GLY A 133 10.75 5.62 0.95
CA GLY A 133 10.21 4.32 0.58
C GLY A 133 10.03 4.07 -0.91
N PHE A 134 10.43 5.01 -1.77
CA PHE A 134 10.39 4.86 -3.22
C PHE A 134 11.74 4.43 -3.80
N PHE A 135 11.68 3.54 -4.82
CA PHE A 135 12.86 3.06 -5.52
C PHE A 135 12.60 2.99 -7.02
N PHE A 136 13.58 3.44 -7.80
CA PHE A 136 13.72 3.10 -9.20
C PHE A 136 14.32 1.70 -9.31
N VAL A 137 13.83 0.91 -10.26
CA VAL A 137 14.30 -0.48 -10.48
C VAL A 137 14.62 -0.70 -11.95
N ASP A 138 15.81 -1.15 -12.24
CA ASP A 138 16.21 -1.51 -13.58
C ASP A 138 15.73 -2.92 -13.98
N ARG A 139 15.97 -3.31 -15.24
CA ARG A 139 15.62 -4.65 -15.77
C ARG A 139 16.31 -5.81 -15.04
N ASN A 140 17.42 -5.55 -14.35
CA ASN A 140 18.18 -6.55 -13.61
C ASN A 140 17.74 -6.64 -12.15
N GLY A 141 16.78 -5.79 -11.73
CA GLY A 141 16.29 -5.71 -10.35
C GLY A 141 17.14 -4.86 -9.42
N LYS A 142 18.15 -4.12 -9.94
CA LYS A 142 18.92 -3.17 -9.16
C LYS A 142 18.00 -2.01 -8.75
N ARG A 143 18.04 -1.66 -7.47
CA ARG A 143 17.25 -0.59 -6.86
C ARG A 143 18.11 0.62 -6.59
N GLU A 144 17.56 1.79 -6.88
CA GLU A 144 18.13 3.09 -6.52
C GLU A 144 17.03 3.93 -5.86
N LYS A 145 17.36 4.63 -4.78
CA LYS A 145 16.38 5.48 -4.08
C LYS A 145 15.84 6.54 -5.04
N ALA A 146 14.53 6.69 -5.07
CA ALA A 146 13.85 7.73 -5.81
C ALA A 146 13.38 8.85 -4.86
N SER A 147 13.74 10.10 -5.18
CA SER A 147 13.31 11.28 -4.40
C SER A 147 12.10 11.91 -5.06
N LEU A 148 10.95 11.86 -4.39
CA LEU A 148 9.69 12.39 -4.88
C LEU A 148 9.29 13.64 -4.11
N THR A 149 8.55 14.49 -4.79
CA THR A 149 7.87 15.66 -4.19
C THR A 149 6.37 15.59 -4.46
N ALA A 150 5.57 16.00 -3.47
CA ALA A 150 4.13 16.08 -3.62
C ALA A 150 3.74 17.36 -4.40
N ARG A 151 2.84 17.20 -5.37
CA ARG A 151 2.24 18.31 -6.14
C ARG A 151 0.72 18.08 -6.25
N GLY A 152 -0.03 18.70 -5.35
CA GLY A 152 -1.46 18.44 -5.22
C GLY A 152 -1.71 16.98 -4.86
N THR A 153 -2.45 16.26 -5.68
CA THR A 153 -2.72 14.84 -5.51
C THR A 153 -1.64 13.93 -6.09
N SER A 154 -0.73 14.45 -6.92
CA SER A 154 0.31 13.67 -7.60
C SER A 154 1.64 13.70 -6.84
N LEU A 155 2.47 12.69 -7.12
CA LEU A 155 3.87 12.63 -6.69
C LEU A 155 4.76 12.73 -7.92
N VAL A 156 5.81 13.54 -7.85
CA VAL A 156 6.67 13.84 -8.99
C VAL A 156 8.14 13.66 -8.64
N CYS A 157 8.91 13.07 -9.53
CA CYS A 157 10.38 13.01 -9.44
C CYS A 157 11.04 13.23 -10.81
N ASP A 158 12.30 13.66 -10.79
CA ASP A 158 13.15 13.74 -11.98
C ASP A 158 13.65 12.34 -12.35
N ILE A 159 13.65 12.04 -13.66
CA ILE A 159 14.14 10.77 -14.22
C ILE A 159 15.38 10.92 -15.09
N SER A 160 15.84 12.15 -15.31
CA SER A 160 16.98 12.46 -16.19
C SER A 160 18.27 11.72 -15.80
N GLU A 161 18.46 11.43 -14.53
CA GLU A 161 19.63 10.71 -14.00
C GLU A 161 19.44 9.19 -13.93
N ASN A 162 18.25 8.66 -14.21
CA ASN A 162 17.89 7.24 -14.07
C ASN A 162 17.47 6.59 -15.40
N THR A 163 18.26 6.77 -16.44
CA THR A 163 17.97 6.27 -17.80
C THR A 163 17.87 4.74 -17.93
N SER A 164 18.32 3.98 -16.95
CA SER A 164 18.25 2.51 -16.93
C SER A 164 17.08 1.93 -16.17
N ALA A 165 16.32 2.76 -15.44
CA ALA A 165 15.17 2.31 -14.67
C ALA A 165 13.98 2.00 -15.60
N GLU A 166 13.30 0.90 -15.33
CA GLU A 166 12.07 0.50 -16.03
C GLU A 166 10.84 0.53 -15.13
N TYR A 167 11.05 0.55 -13.82
CA TYR A 167 9.98 0.51 -12.83
C TYR A 167 10.21 1.53 -11.73
N ILE A 168 9.09 2.02 -11.19
CA ILE A 168 9.02 2.68 -9.90
C ILE A 168 8.27 1.78 -8.92
N GLU A 169 8.78 1.65 -7.71
CA GLU A 169 8.14 0.86 -6.66
C GLU A 169 8.11 1.59 -5.32
N TYR A 170 7.09 1.31 -4.51
CA TYR A 170 6.89 1.83 -3.17
C TYR A 170 6.48 0.71 -2.22
N SER A 171 7.18 0.57 -1.08
CA SER A 171 6.85 -0.42 -0.03
C SER A 171 6.80 -1.87 -0.50
N VAL A 172 7.53 -2.22 -1.57
CA VAL A 172 7.52 -3.57 -2.16
C VAL A 172 8.45 -4.52 -1.41
N LEU A 173 9.54 -4.01 -0.84
CA LEU A 173 10.50 -4.81 -0.08
C LEU A 173 9.86 -5.50 1.13
N ASN A 174 10.55 -6.49 1.69
CA ASN A 174 10.14 -7.09 2.96
C ASN A 174 10.02 -6.03 4.05
N TYR A 175 10.95 -5.08 4.09
CA TYR A 175 10.92 -3.88 4.90
C TYR A 175 11.60 -2.72 4.17
N SER A 176 11.00 -1.56 4.25
CA SER A 176 11.62 -0.24 4.01
C SER A 176 10.91 0.77 4.88
N TYR A 177 11.63 1.79 5.34
CA TYR A 177 11.00 2.90 6.02
C TYR A 177 10.12 3.69 5.04
N THR A 178 8.93 4.03 5.47
CA THR A 178 7.96 4.82 4.71
C THR A 178 7.26 5.80 5.65
N ASN A 179 7.04 7.02 5.19
CA ASN A 179 6.49 8.10 6.01
C ASN A 179 5.36 8.88 5.33
N LEU A 180 4.98 8.51 4.10
CA LEU A 180 4.02 9.26 3.30
C LEU A 180 2.57 8.91 3.66
N LEU A 181 1.80 9.93 4.02
CA LEU A 181 0.39 9.83 4.41
C LEU A 181 -0.45 10.87 3.65
N ASN A 182 -1.73 10.58 3.47
CA ASN A 182 -2.69 11.57 3.01
C ASN A 182 -3.25 12.41 4.17
N GLU A 183 -4.14 13.36 3.88
CA GLU A 183 -4.81 14.25 4.86
C GLU A 183 -5.58 13.52 5.97
N HIS A 184 -5.87 12.23 5.80
CA HIS A 184 -6.57 11.39 6.78
C HIS A 184 -5.63 10.45 7.55
N ASN A 185 -4.32 10.66 7.47
CA ASN A 185 -3.28 9.78 8.06
C ASN A 185 -3.33 8.33 7.52
N LEU A 186 -3.77 8.16 6.28
CA LEU A 186 -3.76 6.88 5.58
C LEU A 186 -2.53 6.80 4.66
N PRO A 187 -1.76 5.70 4.73
CA PRO A 187 -0.54 5.55 3.93
C PRO A 187 -0.85 5.23 2.47
N LEU A 188 0.08 5.61 1.59
CA LEU A 188 0.03 5.15 0.21
C LEU A 188 0.11 3.62 0.16
N THR A 189 -0.76 3.01 -0.64
CA THR A 189 -0.78 1.55 -0.85
C THR A 189 0.49 1.10 -1.57
N PRO A 190 1.16 0.02 -1.13
CA PRO A 190 2.32 -0.55 -1.81
C PRO A 190 2.03 -0.86 -3.28
N PHE A 191 2.95 -0.52 -4.16
CA PHE A 191 2.81 -0.77 -5.59
C PHE A 191 4.16 -0.95 -6.30
N LYS A 192 4.12 -1.56 -7.48
CA LYS A 192 5.18 -1.55 -8.48
C LYS A 192 4.56 -1.27 -9.84
N SER A 193 5.06 -0.27 -10.54
CA SER A 193 4.60 0.11 -11.88
C SER A 193 5.75 0.22 -12.86
N LYS A 194 5.53 -0.20 -14.09
CA LYS A 194 6.41 0.10 -15.22
C LYS A 194 6.06 1.50 -15.76
N PHE A 195 7.07 2.22 -16.27
CA PHE A 195 6.91 3.52 -16.94
C PHE A 195 7.70 3.60 -18.23
#